data_5aa4a518d63d643bd7f9391c65ba2758
#
_entry.id   5aa4a518d63d643bd7f9391c65ba2758
#
_cell.length_a   1.000
_cell.length_b   1.000
_cell.length_c   1.000
_cell.angle_alpha   90.00
_cell.angle_beta   90.00
_cell.angle_gamma   90.00
#
_symmetry.space_group_name_H-M   'P 1'
#
loop_
_entity.id
_entity.type
_entity.pdbx_description
1 polymer ?
#
loop_
_entity_poly.entity_id
_entity_poly.type
_entity_poly.pdbx_seq_one_letter_code
_entity_poly.pdbx_strand_id
1 'polypeptide(L)'
;MKNTNHYVVNFDDKLHTSPYSISLYRYWRQLHRQQRLFIIAIVLLCLFIYIGYRSHGAEKMKKLPEDYHRQEVAKDKQAWQRKKIEQIESNKVKVQKRIFSNPINEHQIAVRDAMRHAWKAYRTYAWGYDELQPISKTPSMWFGIGLTIVDCIDTLYIMNMTEEYNDAREWIATSFDCDANSVDKFNSHFEITIRILGGLLSIYHLTGDEIFLKRAVELGDRLLINFNTPTGLPLAEINLKRKAASGYRWTSDSALSEVGTVQLEMRDLSRISGDQKYENAADKSAAVLHNQSKKDGLVPIFISPLNGRFSGGVVSFGARGDSYYEYLLKQWVQTGKQRSVFWDDWIECIGGVRKHLWRLAYPEKLYFVGELMSLSTFSPKMDHLACFLAGNMALGWSYQRNLTYLLDMAKDLTKTCYKMYAKQPTGLSSEIAYFNTDAQLNVETITVRDNDAHNLLRPELIESLYYMYFLTNDKIYQDWGWNIFQSFEKYTRQTDGYSSINDVRNKDNVRPRDKMESFFLAETLKYLYLLFDTQNLFPYDEWVFNTEAHPLPAYKN
;
A
#
# COMPACT_ATOMS: atom_id res chain seq x y z
N MET A 1 -3.48 -46.88 21.85
CA MET A 1 -3.95 -46.82 23.26
C MET A 1 -3.96 -45.34 23.62
N LYS A 2 -5.15 -44.74 23.60
CA LYS A 2 -5.93 -44.10 24.68
C LYS A 2 -5.12 -43.05 25.49
N ASN A 3 -5.40 -41.74 25.45
CA ASN A 3 -6.57 -41.12 26.05
C ASN A 3 -6.83 -39.72 25.51
N THR A 4 -8.06 -39.53 25.10
CA THR A 4 -8.74 -38.25 24.89
C THR A 4 -9.28 -37.75 26.23
N ASN A 5 -8.97 -36.50 26.61
CA ASN A 5 -9.70 -35.80 27.66
C ASN A 5 -10.46 -34.61 27.06
N HIS A 6 -11.78 -34.82 26.98
CA HIS A 6 -12.76 -33.75 26.77
C HIS A 6 -12.96 -32.99 28.09
N TYR A 7 -12.77 -31.67 28.06
CA TYR A 7 -13.32 -30.81 29.10
C TYR A 7 -14.66 -30.24 28.59
N VAL A 8 -15.73 -30.68 29.24
CA VAL A 8 -17.07 -30.07 29.15
C VAL A 8 -17.09 -28.94 30.16
N VAL A 9 -17.32 -27.70 29.68
CA VAL A 9 -17.59 -26.54 30.54
C VAL A 9 -19.09 -26.34 30.58
N ASN A 10 -19.69 -26.59 31.76
CA ASN A 10 -21.06 -26.24 32.08
C ASN A 10 -21.19 -24.73 32.23
N PHE A 11 -22.06 -24.14 31.45
CA PHE A 11 -22.52 -22.75 31.66
C PHE A 11 -23.67 -22.78 32.69
N ASP A 12 -23.37 -22.34 33.92
CA ASP A 12 -24.40 -21.93 34.87
C ASP A 12 -24.71 -20.46 34.66
N ASP A 13 -25.95 -20.17 34.26
CA ASP A 13 -26.54 -18.85 34.16
C ASP A 13 -26.58 -18.15 35.54
N LYS A 14 -25.70 -17.17 35.74
CA LYS A 14 -25.91 -16.16 36.77
C LYS A 14 -26.19 -14.83 36.12
N LEU A 15 -27.45 -14.48 36.03
CA LEU A 15 -27.93 -13.14 35.76
C LEU A 15 -27.28 -12.13 36.73
N HIS A 16 -26.32 -11.36 36.27
CA HIS A 16 -25.83 -10.19 36.97
C HIS A 16 -26.88 -9.09 36.92
N THR A 17 -27.69 -8.98 37.98
CA THR A 17 -28.53 -7.80 38.22
C THR A 17 -27.64 -6.62 38.61
N SER A 18 -27.78 -5.50 37.87
CA SER A 18 -27.08 -4.23 38.12
C SER A 18 -27.24 -3.77 39.60
N PRO A 19 -26.17 -3.30 40.27
CA PRO A 19 -26.25 -2.77 41.65
C PRO A 19 -27.27 -1.66 41.84
N TYR A 20 -27.67 -0.95 40.80
CA TYR A 20 -28.67 0.12 40.86
C TYR A 20 -30.13 -0.37 41.00
N SER A 21 -30.44 -1.59 40.53
CA SER A 21 -31.82 -2.12 40.63
C SER A 21 -32.19 -2.54 42.05
N ILE A 22 -31.22 -2.97 42.84
CA ILE A 22 -31.43 -3.39 44.25
C ILE A 22 -31.61 -2.20 45.16
N SER A 23 -30.98 -1.05 44.85
CA SER A 23 -31.11 0.23 45.59
C SER A 23 -32.51 0.85 45.45
N LEU A 24 -33.06 0.93 44.23
CA LEU A 24 -34.38 1.50 43.95
C LEU A 24 -35.51 0.69 44.57
N TYR A 25 -35.46 -0.62 44.57
CA TYR A 25 -36.47 -1.48 45.20
C TYR A 25 -36.47 -1.38 46.73
N ARG A 26 -35.31 -1.23 47.37
CA ARG A 26 -35.20 -1.00 48.82
C ARG A 26 -35.76 0.37 49.20
N TYR A 27 -35.48 1.41 48.42
CA TYR A 27 -36.00 2.77 48.61
C TYR A 27 -37.52 2.79 48.47
N TRP A 28 -38.09 2.10 47.47
CA TRP A 28 -39.52 1.98 47.24
C TRP A 28 -40.24 1.33 48.42
N ARG A 29 -39.66 0.35 49.05
CA ARG A 29 -40.25 -0.33 50.25
C ARG A 29 -40.27 0.55 51.51
N GLN A 30 -39.41 1.53 51.62
CA GLN A 30 -39.33 2.46 52.76
C GLN A 30 -40.30 3.63 52.65
N LEU A 31 -40.90 3.87 51.50
CA LEU A 31 -41.87 4.96 51.30
C LEU A 31 -43.23 4.62 51.91
N HIS A 32 -43.85 5.63 52.57
CA HIS A 32 -45.20 5.51 53.10
C HIS A 32 -46.20 5.27 51.95
N ARG A 33 -47.33 4.60 52.24
CA ARG A 33 -48.35 4.23 51.22
C ARG A 33 -48.82 5.47 50.41
N GLN A 34 -48.97 6.60 51.04
CA GLN A 34 -49.35 7.85 50.36
C GLN A 34 -48.27 8.40 49.41
N GLN A 35 -46.99 8.28 49.78
CA GLN A 35 -45.86 8.68 48.92
C GLN A 35 -45.71 7.80 47.69
N ARG A 36 -45.97 6.50 47.82
CA ARG A 36 -45.99 5.60 46.66
C ARG A 36 -47.12 5.91 45.71
N LEU A 37 -48.31 6.20 46.23
CA LEU A 37 -49.46 6.64 45.41
C LEU A 37 -49.17 7.94 44.68
N PHE A 38 -48.50 8.90 45.30
CA PHE A 38 -48.10 10.14 44.69
C PHE A 38 -47.09 9.98 43.56
N ILE A 39 -46.08 9.12 43.75
CA ILE A 39 -45.10 8.80 42.71
C ILE A 39 -45.78 8.08 41.54
N ILE A 40 -46.69 7.13 41.80
CA ILE A 40 -47.45 6.47 40.75
C ILE A 40 -48.28 7.46 39.95
N ALA A 41 -48.96 8.40 40.66
CA ALA A 41 -49.75 9.45 40.01
C ALA A 41 -48.90 10.36 39.11
N ILE A 42 -47.70 10.75 39.54
CA ILE A 42 -46.75 11.54 38.71
C ILE A 42 -46.30 10.75 37.49
N VAL A 43 -45.95 9.49 37.64
CA VAL A 43 -45.52 8.65 36.51
C VAL A 43 -46.66 8.47 35.49
N LEU A 44 -47.88 8.25 35.97
CA LEU A 44 -49.07 8.16 35.10
C LEU A 44 -49.38 9.50 34.41
N LEU A 45 -49.19 10.62 35.08
CA LEU A 45 -49.38 11.97 34.50
C LEU A 45 -48.31 12.24 33.41
N CYS A 46 -47.05 11.87 33.68
CA CYS A 46 -45.96 12.00 32.70
C CYS A 46 -46.21 11.10 31.48
N LEU A 47 -46.69 9.87 31.69
CA LEU A 47 -47.09 8.96 30.62
C LEU A 47 -48.26 9.54 29.79
N PHE A 48 -49.25 10.12 30.44
CA PHE A 48 -50.38 10.74 29.79
C PHE A 48 -49.98 11.98 28.95
N ILE A 49 -49.09 12.81 29.49
CA ILE A 49 -48.51 13.96 28.77
C ILE A 49 -47.65 13.46 27.60
N TYR A 50 -46.87 12.40 27.78
CA TYR A 50 -46.04 11.79 26.70
C TYR A 50 -46.90 11.20 25.58
N ILE A 51 -47.98 10.50 25.94
CA ILE A 51 -48.95 9.95 24.95
C ILE A 51 -49.70 11.09 24.26
N GLY A 52 -50.12 12.12 24.99
CA GLY A 52 -50.75 13.32 24.42
C GLY A 52 -49.82 14.08 23.46
N TYR A 53 -48.55 14.22 23.81
CA TYR A 53 -47.55 14.86 22.96
C TYR A 53 -47.27 14.02 21.68
N ARG A 54 -47.26 12.71 21.82
CA ARG A 54 -47.06 11.78 20.68
C ARG A 54 -48.29 11.73 19.77
N SER A 55 -49.51 11.81 20.32
CA SER A 55 -50.74 11.86 19.52
C SER A 55 -50.91 13.20 18.79
N HIS A 56 -50.53 14.32 19.44
CA HIS A 56 -50.59 15.67 18.83
C HIS A 56 -49.47 15.85 17.76
N GLY A 57 -48.30 15.24 18.00
CA GLY A 57 -47.22 15.18 17.00
C GLY A 57 -47.57 14.31 15.80
N ALA A 58 -48.31 13.22 16.00
CA ALA A 58 -48.72 12.32 14.93
C ALA A 58 -49.86 12.93 14.06
N GLU A 59 -50.70 13.82 14.58
CA GLU A 59 -51.72 14.48 13.76
C GLU A 59 -51.16 15.63 12.91
N LYS A 60 -50.06 16.27 13.30
CA LYS A 60 -49.35 17.25 12.45
C LYS A 60 -48.47 16.63 11.37
N MET A 61 -48.16 15.34 11.45
CA MET A 61 -47.43 14.60 10.41
C MET A 61 -48.34 13.82 9.44
N LYS A 62 -49.60 14.18 9.35
CA LYS A 62 -50.50 13.62 8.32
C LYS A 62 -50.27 14.35 6.99
N LYS A 63 -49.58 13.63 6.09
CA LYS A 63 -49.67 13.76 4.62
C LYS A 63 -48.86 14.89 3.98
N LEU A 64 -47.52 14.71 3.97
CA LEU A 64 -46.81 14.93 2.72
C LEU A 64 -46.69 13.54 2.03
N PRO A 65 -46.95 13.41 0.71
CA PRO A 65 -46.82 12.14 0.00
C PRO A 65 -45.34 11.66 0.13
N GLU A 66 -45.15 10.35 0.36
CA GLU A 66 -43.79 9.74 0.39
C GLU A 66 -42.96 10.08 -0.87
N ASP A 67 -43.64 10.29 -1.97
CA ASP A 67 -43.08 10.72 -3.26
C ASP A 67 -42.49 12.15 -3.20
N TYR A 68 -43.06 13.05 -2.42
CA TYR A 68 -42.53 14.42 -2.28
C TYR A 68 -41.21 14.43 -1.48
N HIS A 69 -41.13 13.62 -0.43
CA HIS A 69 -39.88 13.49 0.34
C HIS A 69 -38.78 12.78 -0.47
N ARG A 70 -39.15 11.76 -1.26
CA ARG A 70 -38.22 11.10 -2.18
C ARG A 70 -37.76 12.03 -3.30
N GLN A 71 -38.63 12.87 -3.83
CA GLN A 71 -38.27 13.84 -4.87
C GLN A 71 -37.42 15.01 -4.32
N GLU A 72 -37.66 15.47 -3.10
CA GLU A 72 -36.86 16.51 -2.47
C GLU A 72 -35.47 15.99 -2.10
N VAL A 73 -35.35 14.80 -1.50
CA VAL A 73 -34.08 14.13 -1.22
C VAL A 73 -33.30 13.83 -2.51
N ALA A 74 -34.00 13.47 -3.59
CA ALA A 74 -33.39 13.26 -4.90
C ALA A 74 -32.90 14.58 -5.53
N LYS A 75 -33.66 15.68 -5.39
CA LYS A 75 -33.26 17.02 -5.84
C LYS A 75 -32.09 17.58 -5.04
N ASP A 76 -32.10 17.40 -3.73
CA ASP A 76 -31.00 17.82 -2.86
C ASP A 76 -29.73 17.01 -3.15
N LYS A 77 -29.85 15.71 -3.41
CA LYS A 77 -28.77 14.86 -3.83
C LYS A 77 -28.20 15.26 -5.21
N GLN A 78 -29.07 15.61 -6.15
CA GLN A 78 -28.66 16.14 -7.46
C GLN A 78 -28.03 17.55 -7.35
N ALA A 79 -28.59 18.44 -6.53
CA ALA A 79 -28.04 19.77 -6.28
C ALA A 79 -26.69 19.70 -5.58
N TRP A 80 -26.54 18.80 -4.60
CA TRP A 80 -25.27 18.52 -3.95
C TRP A 80 -24.23 17.95 -4.93
N GLN A 81 -24.64 16.99 -5.78
CA GLN A 81 -23.79 16.45 -6.83
C GLN A 81 -23.36 17.52 -7.85
N ARG A 82 -24.29 18.42 -8.27
CA ARG A 82 -23.93 19.54 -9.16
C ARG A 82 -22.96 20.52 -8.51
N LYS A 83 -23.20 20.93 -7.27
CA LYS A 83 -22.25 21.78 -6.53
C LYS A 83 -20.89 21.13 -6.35
N LYS A 84 -20.85 19.83 -6.10
CA LYS A 84 -19.60 19.05 -6.00
C LYS A 84 -18.89 19.00 -7.34
N ILE A 85 -19.60 18.83 -8.45
CA ILE A 85 -19.05 18.86 -9.82
C ILE A 85 -18.54 20.26 -10.16
N GLU A 86 -19.30 21.33 -9.87
CA GLU A 86 -18.88 22.72 -10.11
C GLU A 86 -17.65 23.09 -9.27
N GLN A 87 -17.54 22.60 -8.04
CA GLN A 87 -16.38 22.81 -7.18
C GLN A 87 -15.16 22.02 -7.68
N ILE A 88 -15.36 20.80 -8.16
CA ILE A 88 -14.32 20.02 -8.84
C ILE A 88 -13.85 20.74 -10.12
N GLU A 89 -14.77 21.27 -10.91
CA GLU A 89 -14.45 22.00 -12.14
C GLU A 89 -13.72 23.32 -11.88
N SER A 90 -14.06 24.05 -10.81
CA SER A 90 -13.39 25.31 -10.45
C SER A 90 -11.98 25.12 -9.88
N ASN A 91 -11.70 23.98 -9.26
CA ASN A 91 -10.41 23.66 -8.64
C ASN A 91 -9.54 22.73 -9.50
N LYS A 92 -9.99 22.39 -10.72
CA LYS A 92 -9.24 21.48 -11.61
C LYS A 92 -7.83 21.98 -11.86
N VAL A 93 -6.86 21.27 -11.34
CA VAL A 93 -5.48 21.33 -11.83
C VAL A 93 -5.53 20.86 -13.29
N LYS A 94 -5.25 21.76 -14.23
CA LYS A 94 -5.19 21.39 -15.66
C LYS A 94 -4.08 20.37 -15.84
N VAL A 95 -4.46 19.11 -15.98
CA VAL A 95 -3.52 18.04 -16.30
C VAL A 95 -3.14 18.17 -17.77
N GLN A 96 -1.85 18.36 -18.03
CA GLN A 96 -1.33 18.39 -19.38
C GLN A 96 -1.00 16.97 -19.83
N LYS A 97 -1.67 16.50 -20.89
CA LYS A 97 -1.38 15.18 -21.49
C LYS A 97 0.10 15.08 -21.85
N ARG A 98 0.76 14.04 -21.36
CA ARG A 98 2.13 13.67 -21.73
C ARG A 98 2.10 12.71 -22.92
N ILE A 99 3.08 12.86 -23.81
CA ILE A 99 3.28 11.98 -24.97
C ILE A 99 4.64 11.33 -24.80
N PHE A 100 4.68 10.02 -24.88
CA PHE A 100 5.90 9.25 -24.81
C PHE A 100 6.31 8.76 -26.20
N SER A 101 7.62 8.77 -26.46
CA SER A 101 8.19 8.27 -27.70
C SER A 101 8.23 6.75 -27.73
N ASN A 102 8.45 6.18 -28.92
CA ASN A 102 8.83 4.78 -29.02
C ASN A 102 10.20 4.55 -28.37
N PRO A 103 10.52 3.29 -27.99
CA PRO A 103 11.84 2.91 -27.49
C PRO A 103 12.95 3.39 -28.41
N ILE A 104 14.02 3.87 -27.81
CA ILE A 104 15.13 4.54 -28.51
C ILE A 104 16.38 3.68 -28.62
N ASN A 105 16.41 2.53 -27.95
CA ASN A 105 17.56 1.61 -27.96
C ASN A 105 17.12 0.15 -27.80
N GLU A 106 18.06 -0.78 -28.03
CA GLU A 106 17.81 -2.22 -28.02
C GLU A 106 17.35 -2.73 -26.64
N HIS A 107 17.86 -2.16 -25.54
CA HIS A 107 17.48 -2.57 -24.19
C HIS A 107 16.01 -2.21 -23.91
N GLN A 108 15.57 -1.00 -24.24
CA GLN A 108 14.17 -0.60 -24.13
C GLN A 108 13.24 -1.43 -25.02
N ILE A 109 13.70 -1.75 -26.26
CA ILE A 109 12.93 -2.62 -27.16
C ILE A 109 12.74 -3.99 -26.52
N ALA A 110 13.80 -4.59 -25.97
CA ALA A 110 13.72 -5.90 -25.32
C ALA A 110 12.80 -5.91 -24.11
N VAL A 111 12.86 -4.87 -23.26
CA VAL A 111 11.96 -4.73 -22.10
C VAL A 111 10.51 -4.55 -22.53
N ARG A 112 10.24 -3.73 -23.57
CA ARG A 112 8.89 -3.57 -24.12
C ARG A 112 8.36 -4.87 -24.74
N ASP A 113 9.22 -5.66 -25.37
CA ASP A 113 8.83 -6.95 -25.94
C ASP A 113 8.53 -7.97 -24.83
N ALA A 114 9.26 -7.93 -23.71
CA ALA A 114 8.94 -8.69 -22.52
C ALA A 114 7.56 -8.28 -21.94
N MET A 115 7.30 -6.95 -21.85
CA MET A 115 5.99 -6.44 -21.44
C MET A 115 4.87 -6.91 -22.36
N ARG A 116 5.08 -6.87 -23.67
CA ARG A 116 4.11 -7.37 -24.65
C ARG A 116 3.85 -8.87 -24.53
N HIS A 117 4.90 -9.66 -24.27
CA HIS A 117 4.76 -11.09 -24.03
C HIS A 117 3.94 -11.39 -22.78
N ALA A 118 4.22 -10.73 -21.67
CA ALA A 118 3.48 -10.86 -20.41
C ALA A 118 2.02 -10.42 -20.57
N TRP A 119 1.82 -9.24 -21.15
CA TRP A 119 0.47 -8.69 -21.38
C TRP A 119 -0.39 -9.56 -22.30
N LYS A 120 0.18 -10.04 -23.39
CA LYS A 120 -0.53 -10.94 -24.33
C LYS A 120 -1.01 -12.20 -23.62
N ALA A 121 -0.19 -12.80 -22.77
CA ALA A 121 -0.56 -13.97 -22.00
C ALA A 121 -1.69 -13.65 -21.01
N TYR A 122 -1.57 -12.56 -20.24
CA TYR A 122 -2.62 -12.10 -19.35
C TYR A 122 -3.93 -11.84 -20.11
N ARG A 123 -3.86 -11.11 -21.23
CA ARG A 123 -5.05 -10.80 -22.05
C ARG A 123 -5.73 -12.06 -22.58
N THR A 124 -4.96 -13.08 -22.90
CA THR A 124 -5.51 -14.33 -23.49
C THR A 124 -6.19 -15.21 -22.45
N TYR A 125 -5.62 -15.32 -21.24
CA TYR A 125 -6.05 -16.34 -20.27
C TYR A 125 -6.65 -15.78 -18.98
N ALA A 126 -6.45 -14.49 -18.68
CA ALA A 126 -6.87 -13.88 -17.41
C ALA A 126 -7.52 -12.49 -17.57
N TRP A 127 -7.99 -12.13 -18.75
CA TRP A 127 -8.56 -10.80 -19.00
C TRP A 127 -9.72 -10.46 -18.06
N GLY A 128 -9.55 -9.35 -17.32
CA GLY A 128 -10.55 -8.89 -16.35
C GLY A 128 -10.44 -9.54 -14.96
N TYR A 129 -9.64 -10.60 -14.83
CA TYR A 129 -9.25 -11.16 -13.53
C TYR A 129 -8.02 -10.44 -12.98
N ASP A 130 -7.65 -10.73 -11.73
CA ASP A 130 -6.59 -9.97 -11.07
C ASP A 130 -5.19 -10.36 -11.57
N GLU A 131 -4.88 -11.65 -11.70
CA GLU A 131 -3.57 -12.13 -12.10
C GLU A 131 -3.65 -13.36 -13.00
N LEU A 132 -2.57 -13.63 -13.72
CA LEU A 132 -2.39 -14.83 -14.53
C LEU A 132 -1.58 -15.89 -13.77
N GLN A 133 -2.05 -17.12 -13.85
CA GLN A 133 -1.27 -18.32 -13.57
C GLN A 133 -0.68 -18.84 -14.88
N PRO A 134 0.59 -18.53 -15.19
CA PRO A 134 1.12 -18.68 -16.55
C PRO A 134 1.40 -20.12 -16.97
N ILE A 135 1.56 -21.04 -16.01
CA ILE A 135 1.84 -22.46 -16.28
C ILE A 135 0.55 -23.20 -16.58
N SER A 136 -0.46 -23.06 -15.73
CA SER A 136 -1.78 -23.67 -15.92
C SER A 136 -2.64 -22.92 -16.94
N LYS A 137 -2.25 -21.68 -17.31
CA LYS A 137 -3.01 -20.78 -18.21
C LYS A 137 -4.40 -20.49 -17.66
N THR A 138 -4.49 -20.24 -16.37
CA THR A 138 -5.75 -19.98 -15.67
C THR A 138 -5.71 -18.61 -15.00
N PRO A 139 -6.89 -17.97 -14.81
CA PRO A 139 -6.97 -16.72 -14.06
C PRO A 139 -6.88 -16.96 -12.55
N SER A 140 -6.34 -15.99 -11.83
CA SER A 140 -6.38 -15.89 -10.38
C SER A 140 -7.18 -14.67 -9.96
N MET A 141 -7.92 -14.80 -8.85
CA MET A 141 -8.77 -13.74 -8.32
C MET A 141 -8.37 -13.43 -6.88
N TRP A 142 -7.98 -12.18 -6.65
CA TRP A 142 -7.60 -11.65 -5.34
C TRP A 142 -8.60 -10.59 -4.88
N PHE A 143 -8.68 -9.44 -5.59
CA PHE A 143 -9.63 -8.36 -5.31
C PHE A 143 -10.92 -8.48 -6.12
N GLY A 144 -10.85 -9.04 -7.32
CA GLY A 144 -11.95 -9.17 -8.26
C GLY A 144 -12.25 -7.89 -9.03
N ILE A 145 -11.26 -7.04 -9.24
CA ILE A 145 -11.41 -5.73 -9.90
C ILE A 145 -10.37 -5.51 -11.02
N GLY A 146 -9.81 -6.60 -11.57
CA GLY A 146 -8.89 -6.54 -12.72
C GLY A 146 -7.55 -5.92 -12.37
N LEU A 147 -6.94 -6.38 -11.27
CA LEU A 147 -5.70 -5.84 -10.72
C LEU A 147 -4.64 -5.55 -11.79
N THR A 148 -4.25 -6.55 -12.59
CA THR A 148 -3.17 -6.38 -13.58
C THR A 148 -3.50 -5.32 -14.63
N ILE A 149 -4.77 -5.12 -15.01
CA ILE A 149 -5.16 -4.08 -15.97
C ILE A 149 -4.88 -2.69 -15.41
N VAL A 150 -5.33 -2.45 -14.16
CA VAL A 150 -5.23 -1.12 -13.55
C VAL A 150 -3.80 -0.82 -13.10
N ASP A 151 -3.12 -1.82 -12.56
CA ASP A 151 -1.74 -1.73 -12.08
C ASP A 151 -0.72 -1.47 -13.22
N CYS A 152 -1.03 -1.95 -14.43
CA CYS A 152 -0.12 -1.85 -15.58
C CYS A 152 -0.44 -0.73 -16.57
N ILE A 153 -1.58 -0.03 -16.43
CA ILE A 153 -2.05 0.88 -17.49
C ILE A 153 -1.10 2.04 -17.75
N ASP A 154 -0.48 2.58 -16.74
CA ASP A 154 0.52 3.64 -16.89
C ASP A 154 1.82 3.12 -17.52
N THR A 155 2.23 1.87 -17.21
CA THR A 155 3.36 1.21 -17.88
C THR A 155 3.12 1.05 -19.37
N LEU A 156 1.92 0.57 -19.75
CA LEU A 156 1.54 0.45 -21.17
C LEU A 156 1.60 1.81 -21.88
N TYR A 157 1.13 2.85 -21.21
CA TYR A 157 1.12 4.21 -21.75
C TYR A 157 2.54 4.78 -21.88
N ILE A 158 3.39 4.62 -20.84
CA ILE A 158 4.79 5.08 -20.84
C ILE A 158 5.61 4.37 -21.92
N MET A 159 5.39 3.08 -22.14
CA MET A 159 6.07 2.30 -23.18
C MET A 159 5.50 2.53 -24.60
N ASN A 160 4.53 3.43 -24.75
CA ASN A 160 3.83 3.72 -26.02
C ASN A 160 3.22 2.47 -26.67
N MET A 161 2.64 1.58 -25.84
CA MET A 161 1.89 0.39 -26.26
C MET A 161 0.42 0.76 -26.46
N THR A 162 0.14 1.46 -27.54
CA THR A 162 -1.13 2.19 -27.76
C THR A 162 -2.34 1.25 -27.85
N GLU A 163 -2.21 0.09 -28.50
CA GLU A 163 -3.32 -0.87 -28.64
C GLU A 163 -3.67 -1.47 -27.29
N GLU A 164 -2.66 -1.95 -26.57
CA GLU A 164 -2.79 -2.56 -25.26
C GLU A 164 -3.34 -1.56 -24.22
N TYR A 165 -2.88 -0.31 -24.28
CA TYR A 165 -3.42 0.79 -23.47
C TYR A 165 -4.90 1.06 -23.76
N ASN A 166 -5.29 1.11 -25.02
CA ASN A 166 -6.69 1.37 -25.41
C ASN A 166 -7.62 0.25 -24.95
N ASP A 167 -7.21 -1.01 -25.05
CA ASP A 167 -7.94 -2.16 -24.52
C ASP A 167 -8.13 -2.06 -23.00
N ALA A 168 -7.04 -1.74 -22.25
CA ALA A 168 -7.08 -1.56 -20.81
C ALA A 168 -7.98 -0.39 -20.39
N ARG A 169 -7.87 0.75 -21.11
CA ARG A 169 -8.71 1.92 -20.89
C ARG A 169 -10.21 1.62 -21.09
N GLU A 170 -10.53 0.93 -22.18
CA GLU A 170 -11.91 0.54 -22.47
C GLU A 170 -12.48 -0.38 -21.39
N TRP A 171 -11.70 -1.36 -20.92
CA TRP A 171 -12.09 -2.23 -19.82
C TRP A 171 -12.35 -1.43 -18.53
N ILE A 172 -11.48 -0.47 -18.19
CA ILE A 172 -11.66 0.38 -17.00
C ILE A 172 -12.91 1.26 -17.15
N ALA A 173 -13.18 1.77 -18.34
CA ALA A 173 -14.35 2.60 -18.60
C ALA A 173 -15.68 1.82 -18.45
N THR A 174 -15.74 0.58 -18.95
CA THR A 174 -16.96 -0.17 -19.11
C THR A 174 -17.18 -1.25 -18.04
N SER A 175 -16.11 -1.83 -17.51
CA SER A 175 -16.15 -3.05 -16.71
C SER A 175 -15.61 -2.89 -15.28
N PHE A 176 -14.81 -1.87 -15.00
CA PHE A 176 -14.31 -1.63 -13.63
C PHE A 176 -15.46 -1.23 -12.71
N ASP A 177 -15.80 -2.09 -11.75
CA ASP A 177 -16.86 -1.87 -10.78
C ASP A 177 -16.52 -2.48 -9.42
N CYS A 178 -16.32 -1.61 -8.43
CA CYS A 178 -16.02 -2.02 -7.06
C CYS A 178 -17.18 -2.70 -6.33
N ASP A 179 -18.42 -2.52 -6.76
CA ASP A 179 -19.62 -3.10 -6.14
C ASP A 179 -20.00 -4.44 -6.78
N ALA A 180 -20.02 -4.52 -8.11
CA ALA A 180 -20.48 -5.70 -8.83
C ALA A 180 -19.40 -6.78 -8.94
N ASN A 181 -18.16 -6.38 -9.26
CA ASN A 181 -17.10 -7.30 -9.65
C ASN A 181 -16.19 -7.71 -8.48
N SER A 182 -16.10 -6.90 -7.40
CA SER A 182 -15.25 -7.23 -6.27
C SER A 182 -15.68 -8.53 -5.57
N VAL A 183 -14.69 -9.31 -5.12
CA VAL A 183 -14.96 -10.52 -4.34
C VAL A 183 -15.54 -10.16 -2.96
N ASP A 184 -16.50 -10.97 -2.48
CA ASP A 184 -17.09 -10.80 -1.16
C ASP A 184 -16.18 -11.39 -0.07
N LYS A 185 -15.00 -10.82 0.09
CA LYS A 185 -14.06 -11.13 1.18
C LYS A 185 -13.30 -9.88 1.59
N PHE A 186 -12.68 -9.93 2.76
CA PHE A 186 -11.74 -8.91 3.19
C PHE A 186 -10.40 -9.07 2.49
N ASN A 187 -9.88 -7.97 1.96
CA ASN A 187 -8.61 -7.89 1.26
C ASN A 187 -7.78 -6.73 1.81
N SER A 188 -6.47 -6.73 1.54
CA SER A 188 -5.58 -5.68 2.00
C SER A 188 -6.00 -4.29 1.49
N HIS A 189 -6.28 -3.38 2.43
CA HIS A 189 -6.54 -1.97 2.16
C HIS A 189 -5.30 -1.30 1.51
N PHE A 190 -4.12 -1.63 2.01
CA PHE A 190 -2.85 -1.13 1.52
C PHE A 190 -2.62 -1.49 0.04
N GLU A 191 -2.69 -2.78 -0.31
CA GLU A 191 -2.46 -3.25 -1.67
C GLU A 191 -3.43 -2.64 -2.69
N ILE A 192 -4.72 -2.52 -2.32
CA ILE A 192 -5.71 -1.86 -3.18
C ILE A 192 -5.37 -0.37 -3.35
N THR A 193 -4.87 0.28 -2.32
CA THR A 193 -4.52 1.71 -2.39
C THR A 193 -3.32 1.94 -3.29
N ILE A 194 -2.21 1.24 -3.08
CA ILE A 194 -0.98 1.49 -3.83
C ILE A 194 -1.07 1.09 -5.29
N ARG A 195 -1.73 -0.05 -5.59
CA ARG A 195 -1.85 -0.61 -6.95
C ARG A 195 -3.00 -0.01 -7.75
N ILE A 196 -4.22 -0.10 -7.19
CA ILE A 196 -5.42 0.27 -7.94
C ILE A 196 -5.64 1.78 -7.90
N LEU A 197 -5.65 2.39 -6.71
CA LEU A 197 -5.80 3.84 -6.63
C LEU A 197 -4.58 4.54 -7.22
N GLY A 198 -3.36 4.09 -6.91
CA GLY A 198 -2.12 4.61 -7.48
C GLY A 198 -2.10 4.56 -9.01
N GLY A 199 -2.46 3.43 -9.61
CA GLY A 199 -2.55 3.26 -11.07
C GLY A 199 -3.55 4.22 -11.72
N LEU A 200 -4.76 4.36 -11.14
CA LEU A 200 -5.78 5.29 -11.64
C LEU A 200 -5.33 6.75 -11.56
N LEU A 201 -4.68 7.16 -10.46
CA LEU A 201 -4.15 8.50 -10.28
C LEU A 201 -3.02 8.80 -11.28
N SER A 202 -2.07 7.87 -11.39
CA SER A 202 -0.95 8.00 -12.32
C SER A 202 -1.42 8.19 -13.75
N ILE A 203 -2.27 7.30 -14.25
CA ILE A 203 -2.73 7.41 -15.65
C ILE A 203 -3.61 8.64 -15.88
N TYR A 204 -4.36 9.10 -14.87
CA TYR A 204 -5.04 10.39 -14.96
C TYR A 204 -4.04 11.53 -15.16
N HIS A 205 -2.96 11.61 -14.38
CA HIS A 205 -1.93 12.63 -14.53
C HIS A 205 -1.17 12.56 -15.84
N LEU A 206 -1.03 11.39 -16.43
CA LEU A 206 -0.36 11.21 -17.72
C LEU A 206 -1.24 11.57 -18.92
N THR A 207 -2.56 11.43 -18.79
CA THR A 207 -3.48 11.54 -19.93
C THR A 207 -4.49 12.68 -19.83
N GLY A 208 -4.87 13.08 -18.63
CA GLY A 208 -5.99 13.99 -18.37
C GLY A 208 -7.38 13.37 -18.64
N ASP A 209 -7.47 12.05 -18.78
CA ASP A 209 -8.75 11.37 -19.07
C ASP A 209 -9.59 11.21 -17.80
N GLU A 210 -10.71 11.92 -17.76
CA GLU A 210 -11.64 12.01 -16.62
C GLU A 210 -12.22 10.67 -16.15
N ILE A 211 -12.19 9.64 -17.00
CA ILE A 211 -12.68 8.33 -16.60
C ILE A 211 -11.85 7.76 -15.44
N PHE A 212 -10.53 7.99 -15.46
CA PHE A 212 -9.64 7.52 -14.40
C PHE A 212 -9.87 8.27 -13.09
N LEU A 213 -10.04 9.59 -13.14
CA LEU A 213 -10.39 10.38 -11.95
C LEU A 213 -11.72 9.92 -11.35
N LYS A 214 -12.73 9.69 -12.19
CA LYS A 214 -14.03 9.18 -11.73
C LYS A 214 -13.87 7.86 -10.98
N ARG A 215 -13.13 6.90 -11.55
CA ARG A 215 -12.87 5.60 -10.92
C ARG A 215 -12.02 5.72 -9.64
N ALA A 216 -11.05 6.62 -9.62
CA ALA A 216 -10.25 6.92 -8.45
C ALA A 216 -11.10 7.46 -7.28
N VAL A 217 -12.04 8.37 -7.55
CA VAL A 217 -12.96 8.89 -6.53
C VAL A 217 -13.92 7.81 -6.04
N GLU A 218 -14.48 6.98 -6.93
CA GLU A 218 -15.35 5.85 -6.57
C GLU A 218 -14.64 4.87 -5.62
N LEU A 219 -13.37 4.58 -5.89
CA LEU A 219 -12.56 3.71 -5.04
C LEU A 219 -12.14 4.40 -3.73
N GLY A 220 -11.68 5.63 -3.79
CA GLY A 220 -11.23 6.40 -2.63
C GLY A 220 -12.33 6.58 -1.58
N ASP A 221 -13.59 6.77 -2.01
CA ASP A 221 -14.74 6.84 -1.09
C ASP A 221 -14.94 5.53 -0.30
N ARG A 222 -14.57 4.39 -0.87
CA ARG A 222 -14.62 3.10 -0.16
C ARG A 222 -13.44 2.94 0.78
N LEU A 223 -12.25 3.29 0.33
CA LEU A 223 -11.02 3.17 1.12
C LEU A 223 -11.04 4.02 2.39
N LEU A 224 -11.72 5.18 2.37
CA LEU A 224 -11.90 6.04 3.56
C LEU A 224 -12.55 5.33 4.74
N ILE A 225 -13.34 4.29 4.53
CA ILE A 225 -14.02 3.53 5.59
C ILE A 225 -13.01 2.95 6.59
N ASN A 226 -11.81 2.56 6.10
CA ASN A 226 -10.77 1.98 6.94
C ASN A 226 -10.20 2.96 7.96
N PHE A 227 -10.27 4.27 7.71
CA PHE A 227 -9.79 5.31 8.62
C PHE A 227 -10.78 5.64 9.75
N ASN A 228 -11.98 5.05 9.75
CA ASN A 228 -12.97 5.26 10.81
C ASN A 228 -12.61 4.46 12.08
N THR A 229 -11.50 4.83 12.69
CA THR A 229 -10.96 4.26 13.93
C THR A 229 -10.78 5.36 14.97
N PRO A 230 -10.64 5.02 16.26
CA PRO A 230 -10.42 6.03 17.31
C PRO A 230 -9.20 6.92 17.04
N THR A 231 -8.14 6.35 16.48
CA THR A 231 -6.88 7.08 16.19
C THR A 231 -6.90 7.77 14.83
N GLY A 232 -7.64 7.23 13.85
CA GLY A 232 -7.57 7.58 12.45
C GLY A 232 -6.51 6.82 11.66
N LEU A 233 -5.79 5.87 12.28
CA LEU A 233 -4.99 4.89 11.55
C LEU A 233 -5.91 3.91 10.85
N PRO A 234 -5.64 3.53 9.58
CA PRO A 234 -6.53 2.61 8.88
C PRO A 234 -6.46 1.19 9.43
N LEU A 235 -7.57 0.48 9.36
CA LEU A 235 -7.62 -0.97 9.52
C LEU A 235 -6.98 -1.66 8.32
N ALA A 236 -6.41 -2.85 8.54
CA ALA A 236 -5.61 -3.55 7.54
C ALA A 236 -6.42 -4.06 6.33
N GLU A 237 -7.68 -4.44 6.54
CA GLU A 237 -8.48 -5.12 5.53
C GLU A 237 -9.77 -4.36 5.19
N ILE A 238 -10.18 -4.44 3.92
CA ILE A 238 -11.44 -3.89 3.40
C ILE A 238 -12.21 -4.95 2.60
N ASN A 239 -13.51 -4.98 2.75
CA ASN A 239 -14.43 -5.65 1.83
C ASN A 239 -15.11 -4.58 0.98
N LEU A 240 -14.68 -4.44 -0.28
CA LEU A 240 -15.19 -3.42 -1.20
C LEU A 240 -16.70 -3.58 -1.45
N LYS A 241 -17.16 -4.83 -1.64
CA LYS A 241 -18.56 -5.16 -1.92
C LYS A 241 -19.50 -4.82 -0.75
N ARG A 242 -19.07 -5.13 0.48
CA ARG A 242 -19.85 -4.84 1.69
C ARG A 242 -19.63 -3.42 2.22
N LYS A 243 -18.65 -2.69 1.69
CA LYS A 243 -18.22 -1.38 2.20
C LYS A 243 -17.92 -1.45 3.70
N ALA A 244 -17.09 -2.41 4.08
CA ALA A 244 -16.77 -2.71 5.47
C ALA A 244 -15.25 -2.88 5.65
N ALA A 245 -14.72 -2.33 6.76
CA ALA A 245 -13.33 -2.46 7.16
C ALA A 245 -13.17 -3.48 8.28
N SER A 246 -12.02 -4.13 8.35
CA SER A 246 -11.65 -5.08 9.41
C SER A 246 -10.15 -4.99 9.71
N GLY A 247 -9.76 -5.33 10.95
CA GLY A 247 -8.40 -5.73 11.25
C GLY A 247 -8.13 -7.18 10.81
N TYR A 248 -6.89 -7.62 10.93
CA TYR A 248 -6.54 -9.02 10.71
C TYR A 248 -7.29 -9.95 11.67
N ARG A 249 -7.52 -11.20 11.24
CA ARG A 249 -8.17 -12.22 12.10
C ARG A 249 -7.27 -12.70 13.25
N TRP A 250 -5.95 -12.55 13.10
CA TRP A 250 -4.95 -13.06 14.05
C TRP A 250 -4.36 -11.98 14.96
N THR A 251 -4.58 -10.68 14.65
CA THR A 251 -4.19 -9.53 15.48
C THR A 251 -5.12 -8.35 15.25
N SER A 252 -5.29 -7.51 16.28
CA SER A 252 -5.99 -6.23 16.17
C SER A 252 -5.12 -5.10 15.62
N ASP A 253 -3.81 -5.33 15.46
CA ASP A 253 -2.85 -4.34 15.01
C ASP A 253 -2.72 -4.36 13.49
N SER A 254 -2.46 -3.22 12.90
CA SER A 254 -2.11 -3.08 11.48
C SER A 254 -0.59 -3.09 11.30
N ALA A 255 -0.11 -3.49 10.13
CA ALA A 255 1.31 -3.38 9.81
C ALA A 255 1.71 -1.90 9.61
N LEU A 256 2.96 -1.58 9.94
CA LEU A 256 3.49 -0.22 9.83
C LEU A 256 3.41 0.31 8.38
N SER A 257 3.83 -0.51 7.40
CA SER A 257 3.72 -0.18 5.98
C SER A 257 2.27 0.10 5.57
N GLU A 258 1.29 -0.68 6.06
CA GLU A 258 -0.12 -0.53 5.68
C GLU A 258 -0.74 0.78 6.18
N VAL A 259 -0.33 1.29 7.34
CA VAL A 259 -0.85 2.55 7.88
C VAL A 259 -0.02 3.76 7.45
N GLY A 260 1.23 3.55 7.09
CA GLY A 260 2.21 4.59 6.72
C GLY A 260 2.39 4.78 5.21
N THR A 261 1.69 4.01 4.37
CA THR A 261 1.92 3.99 2.92
C THR A 261 0.61 4.08 2.13
N VAL A 262 -0.21 5.06 2.47
CA VAL A 262 -1.46 5.40 1.77
C VAL A 262 -1.60 6.91 1.58
N GLN A 263 -0.63 7.66 2.09
CA GLN A 263 -0.72 9.11 2.20
C GLN A 263 -0.49 9.82 0.86
N LEU A 264 0.39 9.29 0.02
CA LEU A 264 0.65 9.88 -1.31
C LEU A 264 -0.61 9.83 -2.17
N GLU A 265 -1.25 8.68 -2.23
CA GLU A 265 -2.44 8.43 -3.03
C GLU A 265 -3.64 9.22 -2.51
N MET A 266 -3.90 9.19 -1.21
CA MET A 266 -5.01 9.92 -0.60
C MET A 266 -4.84 11.44 -0.74
N ARG A 267 -3.62 11.95 -0.56
CA ARG A 267 -3.35 13.39 -0.70
C ARG A 267 -3.48 13.83 -2.16
N ASP A 268 -2.98 13.03 -3.10
CA ASP A 268 -3.13 13.33 -4.53
C ASP A 268 -4.60 13.28 -4.97
N LEU A 269 -5.35 12.26 -4.53
CA LEU A 269 -6.80 12.17 -4.79
C LEU A 269 -7.54 13.39 -4.25
N SER A 270 -7.18 13.86 -3.04
CA SER A 270 -7.75 15.08 -2.46
C SER A 270 -7.54 16.29 -3.36
N ARG A 271 -6.31 16.44 -3.85
CA ARG A 271 -5.91 17.57 -4.68
C ARG A 271 -6.64 17.60 -6.03
N ILE A 272 -6.72 16.46 -6.72
CA ILE A 272 -7.32 16.42 -8.06
C ILE A 272 -8.86 16.37 -8.02
N SER A 273 -9.45 15.82 -6.96
CA SER A 273 -10.91 15.79 -6.78
C SER A 273 -11.46 17.06 -6.13
N GLY A 274 -10.61 17.88 -5.50
CA GLY A 274 -11.03 19.03 -4.70
C GLY A 274 -11.73 18.66 -3.38
N ASP A 275 -11.77 17.39 -2.98
CA ASP A 275 -12.42 16.92 -1.76
C ASP A 275 -11.38 16.66 -0.66
N GLN A 276 -11.33 17.56 0.32
CA GLN A 276 -10.32 17.57 1.39
C GLN A 276 -10.39 16.36 2.33
N LYS A 277 -11.44 15.57 2.30
CA LYS A 277 -11.64 14.43 3.23
C LYS A 277 -10.53 13.37 3.11
N TYR A 278 -9.96 13.16 1.91
CA TYR A 278 -8.90 12.18 1.69
C TYR A 278 -7.58 12.64 2.32
N GLU A 279 -7.18 13.90 2.09
CA GLU A 279 -5.97 14.46 2.72
C GLU A 279 -6.12 14.55 4.23
N ASN A 280 -7.30 14.92 4.76
CA ASN A 280 -7.55 14.94 6.20
C ASN A 280 -7.34 13.55 6.84
N ALA A 281 -7.74 12.47 6.18
CA ALA A 281 -7.51 11.12 6.65
C ALA A 281 -6.02 10.75 6.63
N ALA A 282 -5.33 11.06 5.52
CA ALA A 282 -3.90 10.85 5.37
C ALA A 282 -3.08 11.62 6.42
N ASP A 283 -3.39 12.89 6.63
CA ASP A 283 -2.69 13.76 7.57
C ASP A 283 -2.92 13.33 9.02
N LYS A 284 -4.14 12.89 9.37
CA LYS A 284 -4.42 12.35 10.70
C LYS A 284 -3.62 11.09 10.98
N SER A 285 -3.54 10.16 10.01
CA SER A 285 -2.72 8.97 10.12
C SER A 285 -1.23 9.30 10.27
N ALA A 286 -0.70 10.18 9.42
CA ALA A 286 0.70 10.62 9.48
C ALA A 286 1.03 11.30 10.82
N ALA A 287 0.15 12.15 11.35
CA ALA A 287 0.35 12.82 12.63
C ALA A 287 0.40 11.83 13.82
N VAL A 288 -0.42 10.77 13.79
CA VAL A 288 -0.34 9.71 14.82
C VAL A 288 1.01 9.02 14.79
N LEU A 289 1.52 8.65 13.61
CA LEU A 289 2.82 8.00 13.45
C LEU A 289 3.99 8.92 13.88
N HIS A 290 3.92 10.20 13.50
CA HIS A 290 4.93 11.19 13.88
C HIS A 290 5.05 11.34 15.40
N ASN A 291 3.91 11.44 16.10
CA ASN A 291 3.85 11.72 17.53
C ASN A 291 4.21 10.53 18.44
N GLN A 292 4.45 9.34 17.87
CA GLN A 292 4.87 8.20 18.68
C GLN A 292 6.35 8.28 19.05
N SER A 293 6.69 7.68 20.21
CA SER A 293 8.09 7.49 20.61
C SER A 293 8.82 6.58 19.62
N LYS A 294 9.97 7.02 19.14
CA LYS A 294 10.83 6.32 18.19
C LYS A 294 12.21 6.05 18.82
N LYS A 295 12.86 4.98 18.39
CA LYS A 295 14.24 4.70 18.76
C LYS A 295 15.18 5.24 17.68
N ASP A 296 15.67 6.46 17.84
CA ASP A 296 16.44 7.13 16.80
C ASP A 296 15.72 7.07 15.43
N GLY A 297 14.43 7.42 15.38
CA GLY A 297 13.59 7.37 14.18
C GLY A 297 13.08 5.98 13.78
N LEU A 298 13.55 4.90 14.42
CA LEU A 298 13.14 3.52 14.14
C LEU A 298 11.94 3.11 14.99
N VAL A 299 11.00 2.37 14.38
CA VAL A 299 9.75 1.95 15.02
C VAL A 299 9.44 0.47 14.74
N PRO A 300 8.68 -0.20 15.62
CA PRO A 300 8.21 -1.57 15.38
C PRO A 300 7.27 -1.69 14.17
N ILE A 301 7.28 -2.87 13.55
CA ILE A 301 6.49 -3.17 12.33
C ILE A 301 4.98 -3.33 12.56
N PHE A 302 4.47 -3.19 13.78
CA PHE A 302 3.04 -3.23 14.10
C PHE A 302 2.62 -2.05 14.96
N ILE A 303 1.41 -1.54 14.71
CA ILE A 303 0.78 -0.46 15.47
C ILE A 303 -0.71 -0.71 15.63
N SER A 304 -1.26 -0.34 16.79
CA SER A 304 -2.68 -0.51 17.07
C SER A 304 -3.52 0.64 16.52
N PRO A 305 -4.47 0.41 15.61
CA PRO A 305 -5.43 1.42 15.17
C PRO A 305 -6.38 1.92 16.27
N LEU A 306 -6.47 1.18 17.40
CA LEU A 306 -7.36 1.53 18.49
C LEU A 306 -6.76 2.57 19.45
N ASN A 307 -5.45 2.51 19.68
CA ASN A 307 -4.79 3.38 20.67
C ASN A 307 -3.53 4.08 20.15
N GLY A 308 -3.11 3.83 18.91
CA GLY A 308 -1.96 4.44 18.26
C GLY A 308 -0.59 3.99 18.80
N ARG A 309 -0.52 2.93 19.59
CA ARG A 309 0.75 2.46 20.18
C ARG A 309 1.38 1.39 19.32
N PHE A 310 2.69 1.45 19.16
CA PHE A 310 3.46 0.36 18.58
C PHE A 310 3.40 -0.89 19.44
N SER A 311 3.40 -2.05 18.81
CA SER A 311 3.40 -3.36 19.45
C SER A 311 4.53 -4.24 18.94
N GLY A 312 4.93 -5.22 19.75
CA GLY A 312 6.09 -6.05 19.47
C GLY A 312 7.40 -5.27 19.60
N GLY A 313 8.46 -5.75 18.95
CA GLY A 313 9.79 -5.14 19.05
C GLY A 313 10.63 -5.33 17.79
N VAL A 314 10.05 -5.93 16.74
CA VAL A 314 10.75 -6.14 15.47
C VAL A 314 10.78 -4.82 14.71
N VAL A 315 11.99 -4.42 14.29
CA VAL A 315 12.23 -3.29 13.38
C VAL A 315 12.86 -3.85 12.12
N SER A 316 12.25 -3.60 10.98
CA SER A 316 12.69 -4.10 9.68
C SER A 316 12.47 -3.07 8.58
N PHE A 317 13.37 -3.03 7.61
CA PHE A 317 13.23 -2.37 6.31
C PHE A 317 12.77 -3.35 5.22
N GLY A 318 12.44 -4.59 5.60
CA GLY A 318 11.75 -5.56 4.81
C GLY A 318 10.24 -5.55 5.05
N ALA A 319 9.60 -6.70 4.87
CA ALA A 319 8.15 -6.85 4.92
C ALA A 319 7.52 -6.22 6.17
N ARG A 320 6.44 -5.47 5.98
CA ARG A 320 5.61 -4.73 6.96
C ARG A 320 6.22 -3.46 7.53
N GLY A 321 7.50 -3.16 7.28
CA GLY A 321 8.13 -1.93 7.78
C GLY A 321 8.61 -1.00 6.67
N ASP A 322 9.00 -1.55 5.55
CA ASP A 322 9.66 -0.98 4.37
C ASP A 322 9.12 0.40 3.92
N SER A 323 7.98 0.40 3.31
CA SER A 323 7.41 1.57 2.63
C SER A 323 6.96 2.71 3.56
N TYR A 324 6.81 2.46 4.88
CA TYR A 324 6.66 3.57 5.84
C TYR A 324 7.86 4.53 5.77
N TYR A 325 9.08 3.98 5.81
CA TYR A 325 10.30 4.77 5.77
C TYR A 325 10.52 5.42 4.40
N GLU A 326 10.10 4.74 3.35
CA GLU A 326 10.08 5.25 1.99
C GLU A 326 9.18 6.50 1.88
N TYR A 327 7.96 6.41 2.42
CA TYR A 327 6.96 7.48 2.33
C TYR A 327 7.28 8.69 3.21
N LEU A 328 8.15 8.59 4.21
CA LEU A 328 8.64 9.76 4.93
C LEU A 328 9.31 10.76 3.95
N LEU A 329 10.24 10.27 3.12
CA LEU A 329 10.88 11.13 2.11
C LEU A 329 9.90 11.53 0.99
N LYS A 330 9.15 10.57 0.46
CA LYS A 330 8.27 10.78 -0.70
C LYS A 330 7.12 11.75 -0.39
N GLN A 331 6.57 11.76 0.82
CA GLN A 331 5.58 12.75 1.25
C GLN A 331 6.17 14.18 1.29
N TRP A 332 7.41 14.32 1.75
CA TRP A 332 8.08 15.61 1.73
C TRP A 332 8.26 16.12 0.29
N VAL A 333 8.68 15.26 -0.63
CA VAL A 333 8.80 15.59 -2.05
C VAL A 333 7.45 15.96 -2.65
N GLN A 334 6.43 15.12 -2.47
CA GLN A 334 5.08 15.35 -3.00
C GLN A 334 4.51 16.69 -2.56
N THR A 335 4.71 17.08 -1.29
CA THR A 335 4.20 18.34 -0.74
C THR A 335 5.06 19.57 -1.08
N GLY A 336 5.87 19.49 -2.14
CA GLY A 336 6.74 20.59 -2.57
C GLY A 336 7.79 20.97 -1.53
N LYS A 337 8.19 20.03 -0.69
CA LYS A 337 9.19 20.21 0.38
C LYS A 337 8.75 21.17 1.49
N GLN A 338 7.46 21.49 1.59
CA GLN A 338 6.94 22.46 2.57
C GLN A 338 6.73 21.84 3.97
N ARG A 339 6.48 20.54 4.05
CA ARG A 339 6.21 19.83 5.30
C ARG A 339 7.51 19.23 5.85
N SER A 340 8.33 20.05 6.51
CA SER A 340 9.67 19.63 7.01
C SER A 340 9.61 18.43 7.94
N VAL A 341 8.51 18.25 8.67
CA VAL A 341 8.31 17.11 9.59
C VAL A 341 8.61 15.74 8.95
N PHE A 342 8.28 15.57 7.68
CA PHE A 342 8.55 14.31 6.98
C PHE A 342 10.04 14.13 6.66
N TRP A 343 10.72 15.21 6.30
CA TRP A 343 12.17 15.20 6.13
C TRP A 343 12.91 14.95 7.45
N ASP A 344 12.45 15.60 8.52
CA ASP A 344 13.08 15.49 9.84
C ASP A 344 12.93 14.05 10.37
N ASP A 345 11.75 13.45 10.27
CA ASP A 345 11.51 12.04 10.61
C ASP A 345 12.36 11.09 9.76
N TRP A 346 12.49 11.37 8.45
CA TRP A 346 13.28 10.55 7.54
C TRP A 346 14.77 10.59 7.87
N ILE A 347 15.32 11.78 8.09
CA ILE A 347 16.76 11.92 8.38
C ILE A 347 17.11 11.33 9.74
N GLU A 348 16.23 11.44 10.74
CA GLU A 348 16.36 10.77 12.01
C GLU A 348 16.39 9.25 11.83
N CYS A 349 15.48 8.72 11.02
CA CYS A 349 15.43 7.30 10.68
C CYS A 349 16.73 6.81 10.03
N ILE A 350 17.28 7.53 9.04
CA ILE A 350 18.56 7.16 8.42
C ILE A 350 19.71 7.19 9.45
N GLY A 351 19.67 8.12 10.40
CA GLY A 351 20.58 8.13 11.56
C GLY A 351 20.46 6.86 12.39
N GLY A 352 19.23 6.40 12.65
CA GLY A 352 18.92 5.15 13.33
C GLY A 352 19.40 3.91 12.57
N VAL A 353 19.23 3.89 11.25
CA VAL A 353 19.76 2.81 10.38
C VAL A 353 21.27 2.71 10.55
N ARG A 354 22.00 3.82 10.44
CA ARG A 354 23.47 3.83 10.59
C ARG A 354 23.92 3.30 11.95
N LYS A 355 23.21 3.67 12.99
CA LYS A 355 23.56 3.34 14.37
C LYS A 355 23.23 1.89 14.73
N HIS A 356 22.08 1.38 14.30
CA HIS A 356 21.52 0.13 14.81
C HIS A 356 21.49 -1.01 13.80
N LEU A 357 21.30 -0.72 12.49
CA LEU A 357 21.01 -1.72 11.47
C LEU A 357 22.12 -1.90 10.43
N TRP A 358 22.95 -0.87 10.22
CA TRP A 358 24.01 -0.86 9.22
C TRP A 358 25.22 -1.65 9.70
N ARG A 359 25.56 -2.75 9.02
CA ARG A 359 26.67 -3.64 9.41
C ARG A 359 27.49 -4.05 8.18
N LEU A 360 28.75 -4.40 8.45
CA LEU A 360 29.69 -4.93 7.46
C LEU A 360 29.68 -6.46 7.51
N ALA A 361 29.52 -7.09 6.35
CA ALA A 361 29.56 -8.54 6.18
C ALA A 361 30.89 -8.98 5.56
N TYR A 362 31.37 -10.13 5.95
CA TYR A 362 32.68 -10.68 5.59
C TYR A 362 32.57 -12.01 4.84
N PRO A 363 33.60 -12.39 4.02
CA PRO A 363 34.88 -11.70 3.81
C PRO A 363 34.86 -10.57 2.77
N GLU A 364 33.78 -10.42 1.95
CA GLU A 364 33.74 -9.48 0.82
C GLU A 364 33.58 -8.01 1.21
N LYS A 365 33.42 -7.70 2.50
CA LYS A 365 33.22 -6.35 3.04
C LYS A 365 32.04 -5.64 2.39
N LEU A 366 30.85 -6.27 2.46
CA LEU A 366 29.59 -5.73 1.96
C LEU A 366 28.79 -5.11 3.12
N TYR A 367 28.39 -3.86 2.97
CA TYR A 367 27.47 -3.23 3.93
C TYR A 367 26.03 -3.62 3.64
N PHE A 368 25.28 -3.96 4.67
CA PHE A 368 23.87 -4.34 4.56
C PHE A 368 23.04 -3.75 5.70
N VAL A 369 21.71 -3.79 5.55
CA VAL A 369 20.75 -3.35 6.57
C VAL A 369 20.12 -4.59 7.20
N GLY A 370 20.50 -4.87 8.46
CA GLY A 370 19.89 -5.96 9.23
C GLY A 370 18.59 -5.54 9.90
N GLU A 371 18.12 -6.37 10.80
CA GLU A 371 16.87 -6.15 11.56
C GLU A 371 17.14 -6.11 13.07
N LEU A 372 16.21 -5.53 13.85
CA LEU A 372 16.15 -5.71 15.30
C LEU A 372 14.97 -6.62 15.66
N MET A 373 15.22 -7.66 16.46
CA MET A 373 14.18 -8.62 16.85
C MET A 373 13.37 -8.18 18.06
N SER A 374 13.96 -7.32 18.92
CA SER A 374 13.32 -6.85 20.16
C SER A 374 13.72 -5.41 20.50
N LEU A 375 13.75 -4.52 19.51
CA LEU A 375 14.29 -3.16 19.60
C LEU A 375 15.80 -3.08 19.96
N SER A 376 16.45 -4.18 20.29
CA SER A 376 17.84 -4.22 20.75
C SER A 376 18.67 -5.36 20.15
N THR A 377 18.07 -6.50 19.88
CA THR A 377 18.78 -7.70 19.39
C THR A 377 18.92 -7.65 17.89
N PHE A 378 20.15 -7.45 17.42
CA PHE A 378 20.44 -7.41 15.99
C PHE A 378 20.34 -8.81 15.35
N SER A 379 19.73 -8.85 14.17
CA SER A 379 19.67 -10.02 13.28
C SER A 379 20.33 -9.68 11.94
N PRO A 380 21.32 -10.50 11.47
CA PRO A 380 22.00 -10.26 10.19
C PRO A 380 21.18 -10.80 8.99
N LYS A 381 19.88 -10.61 9.02
CA LYS A 381 18.93 -10.95 7.98
C LYS A 381 18.53 -9.69 7.22
N MET A 382 18.42 -9.76 5.90
CA MET A 382 17.88 -8.70 5.05
C MET A 382 16.92 -9.28 4.02
N ASP A 383 15.72 -8.74 3.95
CA ASP A 383 14.76 -9.03 2.89
C ASP A 383 15.18 -8.30 1.60
N HIS A 384 14.87 -8.86 0.44
CA HIS A 384 15.09 -8.20 -0.84
C HIS A 384 14.39 -6.83 -0.91
N LEU A 385 13.20 -6.73 -0.31
CA LEU A 385 12.44 -5.49 -0.17
C LEU A 385 13.29 -4.32 0.30
N ALA A 386 14.19 -4.53 1.28
CA ALA A 386 15.06 -3.47 1.82
C ALA A 386 15.99 -2.81 0.78
N CYS A 387 16.11 -3.37 -0.41
CA CYS A 387 16.92 -2.81 -1.49
C CYS A 387 16.36 -1.49 -2.04
N PHE A 388 15.07 -1.17 -1.82
CA PHE A 388 14.50 0.14 -2.15
C PHE A 388 15.23 1.29 -1.44
N LEU A 389 15.74 1.04 -0.23
CA LEU A 389 16.36 2.06 0.61
C LEU A 389 17.59 2.70 -0.05
N ALA A 390 18.29 1.97 -0.92
CA ALA A 390 19.43 2.53 -1.64
C ALA A 390 19.01 3.67 -2.57
N GLY A 391 17.99 3.46 -3.39
CA GLY A 391 17.39 4.48 -4.24
C GLY A 391 16.78 5.64 -3.45
N ASN A 392 16.11 5.32 -2.33
CA ASN A 392 15.52 6.31 -1.43
C ASN A 392 16.58 7.22 -0.79
N MET A 393 17.72 6.67 -0.33
CA MET A 393 18.86 7.46 0.17
C MET A 393 19.51 8.32 -0.93
N ALA A 394 19.65 7.79 -2.14
CA ALA A 394 20.16 8.55 -3.29
C ALA A 394 19.24 9.72 -3.63
N LEU A 395 17.92 9.49 -3.63
CA LEU A 395 16.91 10.52 -3.82
C LEU A 395 17.01 11.61 -2.73
N GLY A 396 17.11 11.24 -1.47
CA GLY A 396 17.32 12.19 -0.36
C GLY A 396 18.60 13.01 -0.52
N TRP A 397 19.71 12.37 -0.91
CA TRP A 397 20.96 13.06 -1.22
C TRP A 397 20.79 14.08 -2.37
N SER A 398 19.99 13.80 -3.37
CA SER A 398 19.79 14.70 -4.50
C SER A 398 19.27 16.08 -4.10
N TYR A 399 18.53 16.15 -3.01
CA TYR A 399 18.00 17.39 -2.44
C TYR A 399 18.94 18.06 -1.43
N GLN A 400 19.81 17.27 -0.77
CA GLN A 400 20.77 17.72 0.26
C GLN A 400 22.17 17.19 -0.06
N ARG A 401 22.80 17.72 -1.12
CA ARG A 401 24.08 17.25 -1.66
C ARG A 401 25.25 17.31 -0.67
N ASN A 402 25.17 18.11 0.37
CA ASN A 402 26.15 18.18 1.46
C ASN A 402 26.10 16.96 2.39
N LEU A 403 25.02 16.18 2.40
CA LEU A 403 24.92 14.94 3.17
C LEU A 403 25.54 13.77 2.36
N THR A 404 26.84 13.84 2.08
CA THR A 404 27.53 12.88 1.19
C THR A 404 27.43 11.44 1.65
N TYR A 405 27.32 11.21 2.96
CA TYR A 405 27.17 9.87 3.52
C TYR A 405 25.91 9.14 3.02
N LEU A 406 24.86 9.88 2.61
CA LEU A 406 23.66 9.27 2.04
C LEU A 406 23.98 8.59 0.69
N LEU A 407 24.77 9.25 -0.15
CA LEU A 407 25.20 8.67 -1.42
C LEU A 407 26.18 7.50 -1.22
N ASP A 408 27.08 7.61 -0.25
CA ASP A 408 28.04 6.52 0.06
C ASP A 408 27.28 5.27 0.53
N MET A 409 26.31 5.43 1.46
CA MET A 409 25.46 4.33 1.91
C MET A 409 24.60 3.78 0.76
N ALA A 410 24.04 4.65 -0.10
CA ALA A 410 23.27 4.22 -1.27
C ALA A 410 24.11 3.35 -2.21
N LYS A 411 25.35 3.76 -2.53
CA LYS A 411 26.28 2.97 -3.36
C LYS A 411 26.60 1.62 -2.73
N ASP A 412 26.93 1.60 -1.45
CA ASP A 412 27.26 0.38 -0.73
C ASP A 412 26.08 -0.60 -0.70
N LEU A 413 24.87 -0.12 -0.38
CA LEU A 413 23.68 -0.97 -0.34
C LEU A 413 23.28 -1.46 -1.74
N THR A 414 23.34 -0.60 -2.77
CA THR A 414 23.07 -1.00 -4.16
C THR A 414 24.01 -2.11 -4.60
N LYS A 415 25.30 -1.98 -4.27
CA LYS A 415 26.31 -3.02 -4.54
C LYS A 415 25.97 -4.33 -3.83
N THR A 416 25.57 -4.27 -2.57
CA THR A 416 25.20 -5.46 -1.79
C THR A 416 23.96 -6.12 -2.37
N CYS A 417 22.92 -5.34 -2.68
CA CYS A 417 21.72 -5.85 -3.33
C CYS A 417 22.01 -6.50 -4.70
N TYR A 418 22.87 -5.89 -5.51
CA TYR A 418 23.32 -6.52 -6.76
C TYR A 418 24.09 -7.83 -6.52
N LYS A 419 24.90 -7.90 -5.46
CA LYS A 419 25.60 -9.16 -5.07
C LYS A 419 24.63 -10.25 -4.63
N MET A 420 23.45 -9.94 -4.09
CA MET A 420 22.42 -10.94 -3.81
C MET A 420 21.92 -11.61 -5.09
N TYR A 421 21.92 -10.91 -6.23
CA TYR A 421 21.65 -11.47 -7.56
C TYR A 421 22.86 -12.20 -8.14
N ALA A 422 23.97 -11.48 -8.28
CA ALA A 422 25.15 -11.94 -9.02
C ALA A 422 25.83 -13.18 -8.42
N LYS A 423 25.62 -13.45 -7.12
CA LYS A 423 26.16 -14.64 -6.45
C LYS A 423 25.29 -15.89 -6.63
N GLN A 424 24.06 -15.74 -7.08
CA GLN A 424 23.21 -16.90 -7.34
C GLN A 424 23.51 -17.52 -8.72
N PRO A 425 23.46 -18.85 -8.84
CA PRO A 425 23.67 -19.53 -10.12
C PRO A 425 22.72 -19.08 -11.25
N THR A 426 21.52 -18.60 -10.89
CA THR A 426 20.55 -18.05 -11.85
C THR A 426 20.79 -16.58 -12.18
N GLY A 427 21.61 -15.86 -11.40
CA GLY A 427 21.69 -14.41 -11.49
C GLY A 427 20.44 -13.68 -11.00
N LEU A 428 19.54 -14.36 -10.25
CA LEU A 428 18.35 -13.79 -9.61
C LEU A 428 18.49 -13.87 -8.10
N SER A 429 18.02 -12.84 -7.37
CA SER A 429 18.07 -12.79 -5.91
C SER A 429 17.04 -13.69 -5.27
N SER A 430 17.38 -14.23 -4.10
CA SER A 430 16.41 -14.79 -3.14
C SER A 430 15.58 -13.68 -2.48
N GLU A 431 14.44 -14.05 -1.89
CA GLU A 431 13.60 -13.14 -1.10
C GLU A 431 14.27 -12.68 0.20
N ILE A 432 15.06 -13.57 0.83
CA ILE A 432 15.77 -13.27 2.07
C ILE A 432 17.21 -13.74 1.94
N ALA A 433 18.14 -12.91 2.42
CA ALA A 433 19.54 -13.22 2.53
C ALA A 433 20.01 -13.08 4.00
N TYR A 434 21.01 -13.89 4.36
CA TYR A 434 21.67 -13.87 5.67
C TYR A 434 23.14 -13.53 5.47
N PHE A 435 23.68 -12.66 6.34
CA PHE A 435 25.00 -12.08 6.17
C PHE A 435 25.94 -12.52 7.29
N ASN A 436 27.15 -12.90 6.93
CA ASN A 436 28.18 -13.20 7.91
C ASN A 436 28.82 -11.92 8.43
N THR A 437 28.63 -11.61 9.72
CA THR A 437 29.19 -10.44 10.39
C THR A 437 30.49 -10.73 11.17
N ASP A 438 30.95 -11.98 11.18
CA ASP A 438 32.17 -12.40 11.84
C ASP A 438 33.32 -12.55 10.82
N ALA A 439 34.32 -11.66 10.93
CA ALA A 439 35.49 -11.67 10.05
C ALA A 439 36.41 -12.89 10.24
N GLN A 440 36.27 -13.63 11.35
CA GLN A 440 37.10 -14.78 11.67
C GLN A 440 36.53 -16.09 11.08
N LEU A 441 35.24 -16.09 10.73
CA LEU A 441 34.60 -17.24 10.13
C LEU A 441 34.95 -17.34 8.63
N ASN A 442 35.46 -18.49 8.23
CA ASN A 442 35.70 -18.81 6.81
C ASN A 442 34.43 -19.37 6.16
N VAL A 443 33.41 -18.54 6.04
CA VAL A 443 32.12 -18.88 5.42
C VAL A 443 31.76 -17.82 4.39
N GLU A 444 30.75 -18.09 3.56
CA GLU A 444 30.27 -17.16 2.55
C GLU A 444 29.73 -15.87 3.18
N THR A 445 29.93 -14.73 2.50
CA THR A 445 29.41 -13.42 2.92
C THR A 445 27.89 -13.38 2.95
N ILE A 446 27.26 -14.02 1.97
CA ILE A 446 25.81 -14.06 1.78
C ILE A 446 25.40 -15.54 1.68
N THR A 447 24.46 -15.93 2.52
CA THR A 447 23.85 -17.27 2.50
C THR A 447 22.34 -17.19 2.32
N VAL A 448 21.74 -18.22 1.70
CA VAL A 448 20.32 -18.32 1.42
C VAL A 448 19.79 -19.62 1.99
N ARG A 449 18.76 -19.56 2.84
CA ARG A 449 18.09 -20.74 3.41
C ARG A 449 17.11 -21.35 2.41
N ASP A 450 16.77 -22.62 2.58
CA ASP A 450 15.90 -23.35 1.65
C ASP A 450 14.53 -22.70 1.45
N ASN A 451 13.90 -22.22 2.52
CA ASN A 451 12.58 -21.60 2.46
C ASN A 451 12.59 -20.18 1.86
N ASP A 452 13.75 -19.57 1.76
CA ASP A 452 13.96 -18.19 1.36
C ASP A 452 14.50 -18.05 -0.07
N ALA A 453 14.82 -19.18 -0.71
CA ALA A 453 15.53 -19.25 -2.00
C ALA A 453 14.66 -18.88 -3.22
N HIS A 454 13.41 -18.53 -3.02
CA HIS A 454 12.51 -18.16 -4.11
C HIS A 454 12.75 -16.72 -4.59
N ASN A 455 12.33 -16.44 -5.84
CA ASN A 455 12.32 -15.10 -6.43
C ASN A 455 10.92 -14.80 -6.95
N LEU A 456 10.40 -13.64 -6.61
CA LEU A 456 9.05 -13.18 -6.96
C LEU A 456 9.04 -12.10 -8.06
N LEU A 457 10.11 -11.96 -8.85
CA LEU A 457 10.22 -10.94 -9.92
C LEU A 457 10.23 -9.49 -9.41
N ARG A 458 10.73 -9.26 -8.20
CA ARG A 458 10.63 -7.99 -7.47
C ARG A 458 11.39 -6.82 -8.09
N PRO A 459 10.91 -5.57 -7.89
CA PRO A 459 11.44 -4.35 -8.47
C PRO A 459 12.50 -3.60 -7.64
N GLU A 460 12.61 -3.78 -6.31
CA GLU A 460 13.23 -2.82 -5.38
C GLU A 460 14.71 -2.52 -5.69
N LEU A 461 15.47 -3.52 -6.15
CA LEU A 461 16.82 -3.22 -6.63
C LEU A 461 16.79 -2.41 -7.94
N ILE A 462 15.90 -2.75 -8.85
CA ILE A 462 15.82 -2.09 -10.17
C ILE A 462 15.37 -0.64 -10.00
N GLU A 463 14.42 -0.38 -9.10
CA GLU A 463 14.08 0.98 -8.65
C GLU A 463 15.34 1.73 -8.18
N SER A 464 16.12 1.11 -7.30
CA SER A 464 17.36 1.70 -6.80
C SER A 464 18.38 1.94 -7.92
N LEU A 465 18.52 1.03 -8.89
CA LEU A 465 19.39 1.22 -10.06
C LEU A 465 18.94 2.41 -10.91
N TYR A 466 17.63 2.59 -11.10
CA TYR A 466 17.05 3.74 -11.81
C TYR A 466 17.45 5.06 -11.13
N TYR A 467 17.23 5.21 -9.82
CA TYR A 467 17.63 6.41 -9.10
C TYR A 467 19.15 6.62 -9.13
N MET A 468 19.93 5.57 -8.89
CA MET A 468 21.39 5.65 -8.88
C MET A 468 21.94 6.08 -10.24
N TYR A 469 21.40 5.54 -11.34
CA TYR A 469 21.83 5.94 -12.68
C TYR A 469 21.56 7.42 -12.95
N PHE A 470 20.33 7.89 -12.80
CA PHE A 470 19.98 9.27 -13.13
C PHE A 470 20.56 10.32 -12.18
N LEU A 471 20.92 9.92 -10.95
CA LEU A 471 21.52 10.84 -9.97
C LEU A 471 23.05 10.90 -10.05
N THR A 472 23.70 9.86 -10.55
CA THR A 472 25.17 9.76 -10.62
C THR A 472 25.72 9.71 -12.03
N ASN A 473 24.88 9.39 -13.02
CA ASN A 473 25.24 9.13 -14.42
C ASN A 473 26.28 7.98 -14.60
N ASP A 474 26.32 7.03 -13.63
CA ASP A 474 27.22 5.87 -13.71
C ASP A 474 26.53 4.71 -14.44
N LYS A 475 27.06 4.35 -15.60
CA LYS A 475 26.52 3.29 -16.47
C LYS A 475 26.54 1.90 -15.85
N ILE A 476 27.31 1.69 -14.80
CA ILE A 476 27.36 0.40 -14.10
C ILE A 476 25.96 -0.05 -13.65
N TYR A 477 25.08 0.90 -13.30
CA TYR A 477 23.72 0.60 -12.87
C TYR A 477 22.83 0.11 -14.02
N GLN A 478 23.04 0.62 -15.23
CA GLN A 478 22.40 0.07 -16.44
C GLN A 478 22.92 -1.34 -16.76
N ASP A 479 24.24 -1.56 -16.65
CA ASP A 479 24.84 -2.88 -16.87
C ASP A 479 24.28 -3.92 -15.89
N TRP A 480 24.13 -3.54 -14.61
CA TRP A 480 23.53 -4.42 -13.61
C TRP A 480 22.05 -4.70 -13.89
N GLY A 481 21.28 -3.69 -14.25
CA GLY A 481 19.89 -3.86 -14.66
C GLY A 481 19.74 -4.78 -15.87
N TRP A 482 20.63 -4.66 -16.86
CA TRP A 482 20.63 -5.52 -18.03
C TRP A 482 20.95 -6.99 -17.69
N ASN A 483 21.93 -7.23 -16.83
CA ASN A 483 22.26 -8.57 -16.37
C ASN A 483 21.09 -9.24 -15.65
N ILE A 484 20.37 -8.47 -14.82
CA ILE A 484 19.17 -8.95 -14.12
C ILE A 484 18.04 -9.24 -15.12
N PHE A 485 17.80 -8.35 -16.08
CA PHE A 485 16.81 -8.57 -17.13
C PHE A 485 17.07 -9.83 -17.93
N GLN A 486 18.32 -10.06 -18.35
CA GLN A 486 18.71 -11.30 -19.04
C GLN A 486 18.47 -12.55 -18.18
N SER A 487 18.64 -12.47 -16.88
CA SER A 487 18.34 -13.56 -15.94
C SER A 487 16.83 -13.81 -15.83
N PHE A 488 16.00 -12.77 -15.82
CA PHE A 488 14.55 -12.93 -15.91
C PHE A 488 14.14 -13.61 -17.22
N GLU A 489 14.64 -13.14 -18.38
CA GLU A 489 14.37 -13.76 -19.67
C GLU A 489 14.74 -15.25 -19.71
N LYS A 490 15.85 -15.60 -19.10
CA LYS A 490 16.38 -16.97 -19.15
C LYS A 490 15.66 -17.94 -18.21
N TYR A 491 15.29 -17.51 -17.00
CA TYR A 491 14.88 -18.43 -15.94
C TYR A 491 13.41 -18.30 -15.53
N THR A 492 12.75 -17.20 -15.89
CA THR A 492 11.37 -16.95 -15.46
C THR A 492 10.37 -16.87 -16.60
N ARG A 493 10.84 -16.67 -17.85
CA ARG A 493 9.98 -16.62 -19.04
C ARG A 493 9.36 -17.99 -19.29
N GLN A 494 8.05 -18.01 -19.48
CA GLN A 494 7.24 -19.18 -19.84
C GLN A 494 6.79 -19.06 -21.30
N THR A 495 6.18 -20.13 -21.83
CA THR A 495 5.55 -20.09 -23.16
C THR A 495 4.54 -18.93 -23.24
N ASP A 496 3.80 -18.69 -22.16
CA ASP A 496 2.81 -17.64 -22.02
C ASP A 496 3.07 -16.86 -20.70
N GLY A 497 3.71 -15.70 -20.81
CA GLY A 497 4.05 -14.83 -19.67
C GLY A 497 5.33 -15.20 -18.94
N TYR A 498 5.40 -14.82 -17.68
CA TYR A 498 6.54 -15.04 -16.77
C TYR A 498 6.07 -15.68 -15.47
N SER A 499 6.93 -16.42 -14.80
CA SER A 499 6.62 -17.03 -13.51
C SER A 499 7.65 -16.68 -12.45
N SER A 500 7.20 -16.47 -11.22
CA SER A 500 8.08 -16.58 -10.06
C SER A 500 8.75 -17.96 -10.02
N ILE A 501 9.88 -18.10 -9.32
CA ILE A 501 10.62 -19.36 -9.20
C ILE A 501 10.86 -19.69 -7.72
N ASN A 502 11.00 -20.98 -7.41
CA ASN A 502 11.17 -21.46 -6.04
C ASN A 502 12.63 -21.57 -5.59
N ASP A 503 13.59 -21.63 -6.52
CA ASP A 503 14.99 -21.81 -6.13
C ASP A 503 15.98 -21.13 -7.09
N VAL A 504 16.52 -19.99 -6.66
CA VAL A 504 17.53 -19.23 -7.40
C VAL A 504 18.91 -19.89 -7.42
N ARG A 505 19.16 -20.85 -6.52
CA ARG A 505 20.44 -21.54 -6.33
C ARG A 505 20.65 -22.69 -7.33
N ASN A 506 19.56 -23.15 -7.98
CA ASN A 506 19.61 -24.27 -8.90
C ASN A 506 19.21 -23.82 -10.32
N LYS A 507 20.22 -23.48 -11.15
CA LYS A 507 20.00 -23.03 -12.53
C LYS A 507 19.44 -24.10 -13.47
N ASP A 508 19.58 -25.39 -13.12
CA ASP A 508 19.13 -26.52 -13.95
C ASP A 508 17.67 -26.92 -13.61
N ASN A 509 17.18 -26.51 -12.42
CA ASN A 509 15.80 -26.72 -11.99
C ASN A 509 15.34 -25.61 -11.04
N VAL A 510 14.90 -24.49 -11.59
CA VAL A 510 14.44 -23.32 -10.83
C VAL A 510 13.06 -23.53 -10.18
N ARG A 511 12.34 -24.60 -10.52
CA ARG A 511 10.99 -24.94 -10.04
C ARG A 511 10.02 -23.74 -10.19
N PRO A 512 9.54 -23.43 -11.41
CA PRO A 512 8.64 -22.32 -11.65
C PRO A 512 7.38 -22.40 -10.76
N ARG A 513 6.90 -21.26 -10.29
CA ARG A 513 5.64 -21.12 -9.55
C ARG A 513 4.55 -20.69 -10.52
N ASP A 514 3.36 -21.20 -10.33
CA ASP A 514 2.24 -20.84 -11.22
C ASP A 514 1.63 -19.49 -10.82
N LYS A 515 2.45 -18.43 -10.91
CA LYS A 515 2.05 -17.06 -10.59
C LYS A 515 2.90 -16.05 -11.35
N MET A 516 2.24 -15.10 -12.02
CA MET A 516 2.81 -13.89 -12.58
C MET A 516 2.28 -12.69 -11.77
N GLU A 517 3.15 -12.12 -10.97
CA GLU A 517 2.81 -10.99 -10.10
C GLU A 517 2.49 -9.73 -10.94
N SER A 518 1.45 -8.97 -10.57
CA SER A 518 1.11 -7.73 -11.31
C SER A 518 2.23 -6.71 -11.29
N PHE A 519 2.95 -6.59 -10.15
CA PHE A 519 4.07 -5.66 -10.00
C PHE A 519 5.26 -5.98 -10.93
N PHE A 520 5.38 -7.20 -11.46
CA PHE A 520 6.41 -7.47 -12.47
C PHE A 520 6.20 -6.59 -13.72
N LEU A 521 4.96 -6.44 -14.16
CA LEU A 521 4.58 -5.60 -15.28
C LEU A 521 4.52 -4.11 -14.86
N ALA A 522 3.93 -3.85 -13.70
CA ALA A 522 3.66 -2.50 -13.22
C ALA A 522 4.94 -1.76 -12.77
N GLU A 523 5.90 -2.48 -12.16
CA GLU A 523 7.09 -1.90 -11.55
C GLU A 523 8.39 -2.38 -12.19
N THR A 524 8.64 -3.71 -12.14
CA THR A 524 9.94 -4.28 -12.54
C THR A 524 10.27 -3.93 -13.98
N LEU A 525 9.34 -4.19 -14.91
CA LEU A 525 9.53 -3.84 -16.32
C LEU A 525 9.48 -2.32 -16.56
N LYS A 526 8.67 -1.58 -15.80
CA LYS A 526 8.63 -0.10 -15.87
C LYS A 526 9.97 0.50 -15.50
N TYR A 527 10.52 0.14 -14.32
CA TYR A 527 11.82 0.67 -13.90
C TYR A 527 12.97 0.24 -14.80
N LEU A 528 12.96 -1.00 -15.36
CA LEU A 528 13.94 -1.42 -16.37
C LEU A 528 13.84 -0.55 -17.64
N TYR A 529 12.62 -0.30 -18.12
CA TYR A 529 12.41 0.53 -19.31
C TYR A 529 12.89 1.97 -19.08
N LEU A 530 12.60 2.54 -17.92
CA LEU A 530 13.05 3.87 -17.53
C LEU A 530 14.55 3.92 -17.29
N LEU A 531 15.16 2.89 -16.69
CA LEU A 531 16.61 2.80 -16.46
C LEU A 531 17.40 2.86 -17.76
N PHE A 532 16.87 2.26 -18.83
CA PHE A 532 17.54 2.27 -20.14
C PHE A 532 17.19 3.46 -21.01
N ASP A 533 16.41 4.42 -20.50
CA ASP A 533 16.19 5.69 -21.20
C ASP A 533 17.45 6.57 -21.11
N THR A 534 17.65 7.40 -22.11
CA THR A 534 18.72 8.40 -22.12
C THR A 534 18.29 9.72 -21.50
N GLN A 535 16.98 9.91 -21.30
CA GLN A 535 16.37 11.07 -20.69
C GLN A 535 15.66 10.65 -19.40
N ASN A 536 15.77 11.47 -18.37
CA ASN A 536 14.94 11.26 -17.19
C ASN A 536 13.50 11.70 -17.50
N LEU A 537 12.66 10.74 -17.91
CA LEU A 537 11.25 11.01 -18.24
C LEU A 537 10.44 11.52 -17.05
N PHE A 538 10.86 11.23 -15.83
CA PHE A 538 10.22 11.66 -14.60
C PHE A 538 11.23 12.37 -13.69
N PRO A 539 11.56 13.65 -13.97
CA PRO A 539 12.44 14.43 -13.10
C PRO A 539 11.95 14.41 -11.66
N TYR A 540 12.82 14.08 -10.72
CA TYR A 540 12.50 13.87 -9.30
C TYR A 540 12.13 15.14 -8.52
N ASP A 541 12.29 16.32 -9.11
CA ASP A 541 11.78 17.59 -8.61
C ASP A 541 10.35 17.91 -9.09
N GLU A 542 9.84 17.15 -10.07
CA GLU A 542 8.49 17.29 -10.62
C GLU A 542 7.59 16.07 -10.31
N TRP A 543 8.18 14.91 -10.10
CA TRP A 543 7.47 13.64 -9.95
C TRP A 543 8.00 12.84 -8.77
N VAL A 544 7.10 12.11 -8.13
CA VAL A 544 7.41 11.11 -7.12
C VAL A 544 6.70 9.82 -7.49
N PHE A 545 7.43 8.71 -7.48
CA PHE A 545 6.82 7.39 -7.63
C PHE A 545 6.26 6.93 -6.28
N ASN A 546 5.04 6.40 -6.27
CA ASN A 546 4.55 5.70 -5.09
C ASN A 546 5.32 4.37 -4.90
N THR A 547 4.98 3.57 -3.90
CA THR A 547 5.67 2.30 -3.63
C THR A 547 5.38 1.21 -4.66
N GLU A 548 4.41 1.42 -5.57
CA GLU A 548 4.07 0.52 -6.70
C GLU A 548 4.48 1.13 -8.06
N ALA A 549 5.49 2.01 -8.04
CA ALA A 549 6.04 2.66 -9.24
C ALA A 549 5.02 3.47 -10.07
N HIS A 550 3.97 3.98 -9.46
CA HIS A 550 3.03 4.90 -10.13
C HIS A 550 3.51 6.35 -9.97
N PRO A 551 3.86 7.07 -11.06
CA PRO A 551 4.30 8.45 -10.98
C PRO A 551 3.16 9.40 -10.65
N LEU A 552 3.33 10.15 -9.57
CA LEU A 552 2.46 11.23 -9.10
C LEU A 552 3.21 12.57 -9.15
N PRO A 553 2.57 13.69 -9.50
CA PRO A 553 3.27 14.98 -9.56
C PRO A 553 3.60 15.49 -8.16
N ALA A 554 4.82 16.01 -8.00
CA ALA A 554 5.17 16.85 -6.86
C ALA A 554 4.45 18.21 -6.95
N TYR A 555 4.04 18.74 -5.78
CA TYR A 555 3.33 20.03 -5.77
C TYR A 555 4.31 21.16 -6.11
N LYS A 556 3.95 22.00 -7.07
CA LYS A 556 4.68 23.23 -7.35
C LYS A 556 4.21 24.32 -6.39
N ASN A 557 5.16 25.05 -5.83
CA ASN A 557 4.93 26.21 -4.97
C ASN A 557 4.32 27.38 -5.75
#